data_4211fe0c44524400826aedbfb19589d0
#
_entry.id   4211fe0c44524400826aedbfb19589d0
#
_cell.length_a   1.000
_cell.length_b   1.000
_cell.length_c   1.000
_cell.angle_alpha   90.00
_cell.angle_beta   90.00
_cell.angle_gamma   90.00
#
_symmetry.space_group_name_H-M   'P 1'
#
loop_
_entity.id
_entity.type
_entity.pdbx_description
1 polymer ?
#
loop_
_entity_poly.entity_id
_entity_poly.type
_entity_poly.pdbx_seq_one_letter_code
_entity_poly.pdbx_strand_id
1 'polypeptide(L)'
;MPVPVLVVGGGSVGLLTAALLTHHGVPAVLVERRSGPSVHPRATGIGPRTVEILRELGLETAVDALAVDLRGAAGKAVARTVVEMGAGDVVTVPMPAPSTDELDVTPFRLRGVCAQDRLDAVVAADLARRGADLRWSTRLVGLAQDADGVDVELEGPDGRYSLRCTRVVAADGTHSTARTALGVGTSGPGDLGKSMINILFRADLRPHLRGMSFATCTITTPEAPGLLATVDGETDWVFHVRCDVDGGERPEDFTHERCAAVVRLAVGDPDLDVEVRSVLSWRPRSAAAESFAVGRVFLVGDAAHTVSPLGAFGLNTGVADAHNLAWKLAAVHHGGAGAGLLDTYAHEREPVAAATLDQAMRRLADPQLHWGRGPEADAARAAAGVWAAPVVHLGQRYDSAAVVDPRPELPSTVDLVLDGSPGSRVPHAWIDGVSTLDLVASRWTLLAGVAGERWLTAAANVGLSAHRVAVPWLPDEGALLVRPDGIVAMRATASATDPARFLTEVLDQVLARPVPVANA
;
A
#
# COMPACT_ATOMS: atom_id res chain seq x y z
N MET A 1 -5.15 -30.25 11.29
CA MET A 1 -5.50 -29.83 9.91
C MET A 1 -4.49 -28.81 9.44
N PRO A 2 -4.12 -28.76 8.17
CA PRO A 2 -3.19 -27.74 7.67
C PRO A 2 -3.78 -26.34 7.86
N VAL A 3 -2.91 -25.36 8.10
CA VAL A 3 -3.31 -23.95 8.17
C VAL A 3 -3.72 -23.49 6.76
N PRO A 4 -4.89 -22.87 6.56
CA PRO A 4 -5.30 -22.42 5.23
C PRO A 4 -4.31 -21.47 4.59
N VAL A 5 -3.87 -20.40 5.30
CA VAL A 5 -2.91 -19.41 4.80
C VAL A 5 -1.87 -19.09 5.87
N LEU A 6 -0.59 -19.14 5.50
CA LEU A 6 0.51 -18.58 6.29
C LEU A 6 0.90 -17.23 5.67
N VAL A 7 0.94 -16.18 6.49
CA VAL A 7 1.49 -14.86 6.13
C VAL A 7 2.88 -14.73 6.76
N VAL A 8 3.90 -14.52 5.93
CA VAL A 8 5.29 -14.38 6.37
C VAL A 8 5.69 -12.91 6.34
N GLY A 9 5.98 -12.34 7.50
CA GLY A 9 6.33 -10.93 7.69
C GLY A 9 5.22 -10.10 8.31
N GLY A 10 5.54 -9.41 9.42
CA GLY A 10 4.64 -8.56 10.20
C GLY A 10 4.91 -7.06 9.99
N GLY A 11 5.28 -6.64 8.78
CA GLY A 11 5.22 -5.23 8.36
C GLY A 11 3.80 -4.86 7.92
N SER A 12 3.57 -3.59 7.54
CA SER A 12 2.23 -3.08 7.18
C SER A 12 1.50 -3.96 6.17
N VAL A 13 2.18 -4.41 5.11
CA VAL A 13 1.57 -5.23 4.06
C VAL A 13 1.17 -6.60 4.61
N GLY A 14 2.02 -7.25 5.42
CA GLY A 14 1.68 -8.55 6.01
C GLY A 14 0.58 -8.45 7.06
N LEU A 15 0.62 -7.43 7.92
CA LEU A 15 -0.45 -7.16 8.90
C LEU A 15 -1.79 -6.90 8.20
N LEU A 16 -1.80 -6.06 7.16
CA LEU A 16 -3.02 -5.79 6.38
C LEU A 16 -3.47 -7.02 5.58
N THR A 17 -2.55 -7.86 5.08
CA THR A 17 -2.91 -9.16 4.48
C THR A 17 -3.65 -10.03 5.49
N ALA A 18 -3.11 -10.17 6.71
CA ALA A 18 -3.76 -10.96 7.77
C ALA A 18 -5.11 -10.36 8.18
N ALA A 19 -5.22 -9.02 8.26
CA ALA A 19 -6.47 -8.33 8.57
C ALA A 19 -7.54 -8.56 7.49
N LEU A 20 -7.17 -8.47 6.21
CA LEU A 20 -8.06 -8.74 5.08
C LEU A 20 -8.50 -10.21 5.03
N LEU A 21 -7.58 -11.15 5.24
CA LEU A 21 -7.93 -12.58 5.33
C LEU A 21 -8.90 -12.85 6.48
N THR A 22 -8.64 -12.27 7.66
CA THR A 22 -9.54 -12.35 8.82
C THR A 22 -10.90 -11.73 8.52
N HIS A 23 -10.92 -10.58 7.83
CA HIS A 23 -12.15 -9.90 7.41
C HIS A 23 -13.00 -10.78 6.47
N HIS A 24 -12.35 -11.48 5.56
CA HIS A 24 -12.99 -12.43 4.65
C HIS A 24 -13.24 -13.83 5.26
N GLY A 25 -13.00 -14.04 6.55
CA GLY A 25 -13.25 -15.30 7.24
C GLY A 25 -12.28 -16.43 6.89
N VAL A 26 -11.07 -16.12 6.43
CA VAL A 26 -10.03 -17.10 6.15
C VAL A 26 -9.10 -17.23 7.36
N PRO A 27 -9.00 -18.41 8.00
CA PRO A 27 -8.03 -18.63 9.07
C PRO A 27 -6.59 -18.46 8.54
N ALA A 28 -5.83 -17.59 9.18
CA ALA A 28 -4.45 -17.31 8.82
C ALA A 28 -3.55 -17.29 10.05
N VAL A 29 -2.29 -17.71 9.86
CA VAL A 29 -1.21 -17.55 10.83
C VAL A 29 -0.26 -16.50 10.27
N LEU A 30 0.11 -15.51 11.07
CA LEU A 30 1.15 -14.55 10.71
C LEU A 30 2.40 -14.84 11.54
N VAL A 31 3.57 -14.92 10.86
CA VAL A 31 4.87 -15.06 11.51
C VAL A 31 5.73 -13.82 11.23
N GLU A 32 6.39 -13.31 12.27
CA GLU A 32 7.29 -12.16 12.19
C GLU A 32 8.53 -12.39 13.05
N ARG A 33 9.72 -12.14 12.48
CA ARG A 33 11.02 -12.34 13.16
C ARG A 33 11.26 -11.38 14.33
N ARG A 34 10.64 -10.18 14.32
CA ARG A 34 10.69 -9.23 15.42
C ARG A 34 9.74 -9.64 16.53
N SER A 35 9.96 -9.10 17.72
CA SER A 35 9.14 -9.35 18.90
C SER A 35 7.81 -8.59 18.91
N GLY A 36 7.54 -7.78 17.88
CA GLY A 36 6.32 -6.98 17.72
C GLY A 36 6.35 -6.12 16.46
N PRO A 37 5.37 -5.23 16.28
CA PRO A 37 5.34 -4.25 15.19
C PRO A 37 6.62 -3.40 15.18
N SER A 38 6.96 -2.85 14.00
CA SER A 38 8.12 -1.95 13.88
C SER A 38 7.89 -0.69 14.70
N VAL A 39 8.90 -0.31 15.49
CA VAL A 39 8.90 0.97 16.21
C VAL A 39 9.53 2.09 15.35
N HIS A 40 10.12 1.75 14.21
CA HIS A 40 10.82 2.69 13.35
C HIS A 40 9.97 3.04 12.14
N PRO A 41 9.57 4.31 11.97
CA PRO A 41 8.80 4.74 10.81
C PRO A 41 9.66 4.69 9.54
N ARG A 42 9.18 3.95 8.53
CA ARG A 42 9.83 3.85 7.22
C ARG A 42 9.14 4.71 6.17
N ALA A 43 7.84 4.88 6.32
CA ALA A 43 6.99 5.70 5.47
C ALA A 43 6.05 6.53 6.34
N THR A 44 5.64 7.69 5.81
CA THR A 44 4.67 8.59 6.46
C THR A 44 3.49 8.89 5.55
N GLY A 45 3.58 8.57 4.26
CA GLY A 45 2.56 8.81 3.26
C GLY A 45 1.60 7.64 3.09
N ILE A 46 0.42 7.70 3.69
CA ILE A 46 -0.67 6.76 3.43
C ILE A 46 -1.55 7.33 2.33
N GLY A 47 -1.57 6.68 1.18
CA GLY A 47 -2.31 7.12 0.00
C GLY A 47 -3.81 6.82 0.07
N PRO A 48 -4.62 7.45 -0.80
CA PRO A 48 -6.07 7.35 -0.76
C PRO A 48 -6.57 5.90 -0.89
N ARG A 49 -5.94 5.07 -1.73
CA ARG A 49 -6.34 3.67 -1.86
C ARG A 49 -6.15 2.87 -0.57
N THR A 50 -5.06 3.10 0.13
CA THR A 50 -4.82 2.47 1.44
C THR A 50 -5.85 2.92 2.47
N VAL A 51 -6.23 4.20 2.46
CA VAL A 51 -7.28 4.73 3.36
C VAL A 51 -8.64 4.10 3.08
N GLU A 52 -8.99 3.86 1.81
CA GLU A 52 -10.23 3.14 1.43
C GLU A 52 -10.24 1.70 1.97
N ILE A 53 -9.10 1.01 1.86
CA ILE A 53 -8.94 -0.36 2.41
C ILE A 53 -9.03 -0.34 3.94
N LEU A 54 -8.44 0.65 4.61
CA LEU A 54 -8.59 0.82 6.05
C LEU A 54 -10.05 1.09 6.45
N ARG A 55 -10.79 1.88 5.65
CA ARG A 55 -12.22 2.11 5.86
C ARG A 55 -13.04 0.83 5.72
N GLU A 56 -12.76 0.01 4.72
CA GLU A 56 -13.37 -1.30 4.54
C GLU A 56 -13.16 -2.21 5.77
N LEU A 57 -11.99 -2.12 6.40
CA LEU A 57 -11.65 -2.85 7.63
C LEU A 57 -12.21 -2.20 8.90
N GLY A 58 -12.77 -0.97 8.83
CA GLY A 58 -13.23 -0.17 9.96
C GLY A 58 -12.11 0.44 10.79
N LEU A 59 -10.93 0.65 10.19
CA LEU A 59 -9.72 1.14 10.87
C LEU A 59 -9.39 2.60 10.55
N GLU A 60 -10.07 3.23 9.59
CA GLU A 60 -9.74 4.58 9.12
C GLU A 60 -9.77 5.63 10.24
N THR A 61 -10.76 5.57 11.12
CA THR A 61 -10.90 6.52 12.24
C THR A 61 -9.79 6.35 13.28
N ALA A 62 -9.40 5.11 13.58
CA ALA A 62 -8.32 4.83 14.53
C ALA A 62 -6.95 5.28 13.98
N VAL A 63 -6.72 5.12 12.67
CA VAL A 63 -5.50 5.60 11.99
C VAL A 63 -5.51 7.12 11.89
N ASP A 64 -6.66 7.74 11.56
CA ASP A 64 -6.81 9.21 11.50
C ASP A 64 -6.53 9.88 12.86
N ALA A 65 -6.95 9.25 13.95
CA ALA A 65 -6.69 9.77 15.31
C ALA A 65 -5.19 9.89 15.62
N LEU A 66 -4.34 9.09 14.95
CA LEU A 66 -2.88 9.11 15.09
C LEU A 66 -2.17 9.93 14.00
N ALA A 67 -2.91 10.42 13.02
CA ALA A 67 -2.36 11.24 11.96
C ALA A 67 -1.99 12.64 12.46
N VAL A 68 -0.84 13.14 12.04
CA VAL A 68 -0.33 14.44 12.40
C VAL A 68 -0.88 15.48 11.44
N ASP A 69 -1.63 16.45 11.96
CA ASP A 69 -2.16 17.56 11.17
C ASP A 69 -1.04 18.55 10.85
N LEU A 70 -0.64 18.58 9.61
CA LEU A 70 0.38 19.51 9.10
C LEU A 70 -0.22 20.67 8.29
N ARG A 71 -1.53 20.94 8.43
CA ARG A 71 -2.15 22.12 7.79
C ARG A 71 -1.54 23.40 8.37
N GLY A 72 -1.05 24.25 7.48
CA GLY A 72 -0.33 25.47 7.87
C GLY A 72 1.15 25.27 8.22
N ALA A 73 1.63 24.03 8.27
CA ALA A 73 3.06 23.74 8.37
C ALA A 73 3.78 23.95 7.03
N ALA A 74 5.10 24.13 7.07
CA ALA A 74 5.92 24.00 5.88
C ALA A 74 5.98 22.53 5.45
N GLY A 75 5.68 22.22 4.19
CA GLY A 75 5.88 20.88 3.63
C GLY A 75 7.36 20.54 3.58
N LYS A 76 8.17 21.52 3.19
CA LYS A 76 9.62 21.46 3.16
C LYS A 76 10.22 22.70 3.79
N ALA A 77 11.28 22.51 4.58
CA ALA A 77 12.16 23.58 5.05
C ALA A 77 13.61 23.26 4.64
N VAL A 78 14.44 24.29 4.53
CA VAL A 78 15.88 24.18 4.35
C VAL A 78 16.53 25.17 5.30
N ALA A 79 17.40 24.71 6.16
CA ALA A 79 18.13 25.52 7.11
C ALA A 79 19.54 24.92 7.35
N ARG A 80 20.45 25.71 7.90
CA ARG A 80 21.77 25.20 8.27
C ARG A 80 21.65 24.29 9.49
N THR A 81 20.97 24.75 10.54
CA THR A 81 20.61 24.00 11.75
C THR A 81 19.16 24.31 12.14
N VAL A 82 18.59 23.53 13.07
CA VAL A 82 17.24 23.80 13.59
C VAL A 82 17.20 25.12 14.38
N VAL A 83 18.26 25.43 15.15
CA VAL A 83 18.37 26.68 15.90
C VAL A 83 18.37 27.89 14.96
N GLU A 84 19.11 27.85 13.86
CA GLU A 84 19.15 28.93 12.86
C GLU A 84 17.82 29.05 12.12
N MET A 85 17.10 27.95 11.87
CA MET A 85 15.76 27.98 11.33
C MET A 85 14.82 28.84 12.18
N GLY A 86 14.81 28.62 13.49
CA GLY A 86 14.02 29.42 14.43
C GLY A 86 14.45 30.89 14.51
N ALA A 87 15.68 31.23 14.09
CA ALA A 87 16.15 32.62 14.01
C ALA A 87 15.72 33.36 12.74
N GLY A 88 15.07 32.66 11.76
CA GLY A 88 14.53 33.26 10.54
C GLY A 88 15.31 32.93 9.27
N ASP A 89 16.47 32.30 9.36
CA ASP A 89 17.28 31.88 8.20
C ASP A 89 16.77 30.52 7.65
N VAL A 90 15.56 30.55 7.07
CA VAL A 90 14.92 29.34 6.54
C VAL A 90 14.23 29.59 5.22
N VAL A 91 14.38 28.66 4.28
CA VAL A 91 13.59 28.59 3.06
C VAL A 91 12.48 27.57 3.26
N THR A 92 11.24 27.97 3.06
CA THR A 92 10.08 27.09 3.22
C THR A 92 9.30 26.91 1.92
N VAL A 93 8.79 25.70 1.72
CA VAL A 93 7.80 25.36 0.69
C VAL A 93 6.54 24.91 1.42
N PRO A 94 5.38 25.56 1.22
CA PRO A 94 4.14 25.19 1.89
C PRO A 94 3.75 23.73 1.64
N MET A 95 3.05 23.11 2.59
CA MET A 95 2.34 21.86 2.32
C MET A 95 1.31 22.09 1.21
N PRO A 96 1.28 21.22 0.19
CA PRO A 96 0.22 21.31 -0.80
C PRO A 96 -1.13 21.08 -0.13
N ALA A 97 -2.06 22.02 -0.33
CA ALA A 97 -3.46 21.73 -0.01
C ALA A 97 -3.95 20.61 -0.94
N PRO A 98 -4.78 19.67 -0.44
CA PRO A 98 -5.46 18.73 -1.32
C PRO A 98 -6.23 19.52 -2.39
N SER A 99 -6.13 19.12 -3.67
CA SER A 99 -6.99 19.72 -4.69
C SER A 99 -8.46 19.38 -4.38
N THR A 100 -9.40 20.25 -4.76
CA THR A 100 -10.84 19.96 -4.64
C THR A 100 -11.19 18.66 -5.35
N ASP A 101 -10.63 18.42 -6.53
CA ASP A 101 -10.85 17.21 -7.34
C ASP A 101 -10.35 15.93 -6.64
N GLU A 102 -9.30 16.04 -5.83
CA GLU A 102 -8.87 14.92 -4.99
C GLU A 102 -9.84 14.63 -3.82
N LEU A 103 -10.66 15.58 -3.37
CA LEU A 103 -11.65 15.38 -2.31
C LEU A 103 -12.88 14.62 -2.80
N ASP A 104 -13.19 14.69 -4.11
CA ASP A 104 -14.39 14.09 -4.68
C ASP A 104 -14.19 12.63 -5.14
N VAL A 105 -12.95 12.11 -5.10
CA VAL A 105 -12.67 10.75 -5.59
C VAL A 105 -12.65 9.67 -4.50
N THR A 106 -12.77 10.06 -3.22
CA THR A 106 -12.74 9.12 -2.08
C THR A 106 -13.60 9.64 -0.92
N PRO A 107 -14.30 8.74 -0.19
CA PRO A 107 -15.23 9.15 0.88
C PRO A 107 -14.54 9.62 2.15
N PHE A 108 -13.25 9.33 2.33
CA PHE A 108 -12.52 9.65 3.54
C PHE A 108 -11.06 9.96 3.26
N ARG A 109 -10.51 10.89 4.01
CA ARG A 109 -9.09 11.26 4.00
C ARG A 109 -8.57 11.41 5.41
N LEU A 110 -7.33 11.05 5.62
CA LEU A 110 -6.64 11.35 6.85
C LEU A 110 -6.46 12.87 7.00
N ARG A 111 -6.56 13.36 8.24
CA ARG A 111 -6.33 14.79 8.58
C ARG A 111 -4.90 15.25 8.29
N GLY A 112 -3.97 14.31 8.13
CA GLY A 112 -2.57 14.60 7.88
C GLY A 112 -1.77 13.35 7.54
N VAL A 113 -0.48 13.34 7.90
CA VAL A 113 0.41 12.21 7.69
C VAL A 113 0.35 11.24 8.86
N CYS A 114 0.37 9.94 8.59
CA CYS A 114 0.45 8.93 9.62
C CYS A 114 1.71 8.07 9.40
N ALA A 115 2.58 8.03 10.40
CA ALA A 115 3.79 7.24 10.33
C ALA A 115 3.46 5.72 10.31
N GLN A 116 4.22 4.96 9.54
CA GLN A 116 3.99 3.54 9.29
C GLN A 116 3.95 2.70 10.58
N ASP A 117 4.82 2.99 11.55
CA ASP A 117 4.85 2.31 12.86
C ASP A 117 3.53 2.45 13.63
N ARG A 118 2.86 3.58 13.50
CA ARG A 118 1.55 3.84 14.10
C ARG A 118 0.44 3.07 13.40
N LEU A 119 0.46 3.03 12.07
CA LEU A 119 -0.42 2.17 11.28
C LEU A 119 -0.25 0.70 11.68
N ASP A 120 1.00 0.22 11.73
CA ASP A 120 1.31 -1.17 12.07
C ASP A 120 0.79 -1.53 13.48
N ALA A 121 0.93 -0.62 14.45
CA ALA A 121 0.43 -0.81 15.81
C ALA A 121 -1.10 -0.91 15.87
N VAL A 122 -1.83 -0.08 15.13
CA VAL A 122 -3.30 -0.12 15.05
C VAL A 122 -3.77 -1.44 14.46
N VAL A 123 -3.19 -1.87 13.33
CA VAL A 123 -3.58 -3.11 12.65
C VAL A 123 -3.24 -4.33 13.50
N ALA A 124 -2.06 -4.37 14.13
CA ALA A 124 -1.66 -5.48 15.01
C ALA A 124 -2.59 -5.59 16.24
N ALA A 125 -2.96 -4.46 16.85
CA ALA A 125 -3.90 -4.44 17.98
C ALA A 125 -5.30 -4.92 17.58
N ASP A 126 -5.79 -4.54 16.40
CA ASP A 126 -7.08 -5.03 15.88
C ASP A 126 -7.05 -6.53 15.62
N LEU A 127 -5.98 -7.04 14.99
CA LEU A 127 -5.79 -8.47 14.75
C LEU A 127 -5.77 -9.26 16.07
N ALA A 128 -5.03 -8.79 17.09
CA ALA A 128 -4.99 -9.43 18.40
C ALA A 128 -6.38 -9.44 19.07
N ARG A 129 -7.12 -8.33 18.98
CA ARG A 129 -8.50 -8.22 19.50
C ARG A 129 -9.46 -9.19 18.80
N ARG A 130 -9.25 -9.46 17.51
CA ARG A 130 -10.02 -10.44 16.70
C ARG A 130 -9.55 -11.88 16.92
N GLY A 131 -8.52 -12.12 17.74
CA GLY A 131 -7.99 -13.46 18.05
C GLY A 131 -7.17 -14.08 16.92
N ALA A 132 -6.55 -13.28 16.05
CA ALA A 132 -5.67 -13.77 15.00
C ALA A 132 -4.41 -14.45 15.59
N ASP A 133 -3.91 -15.52 14.95
CA ASP A 133 -2.67 -16.20 15.34
C ASP A 133 -1.46 -15.39 14.85
N LEU A 134 -0.92 -14.54 15.74
CA LEU A 134 0.26 -13.71 15.50
C LEU A 134 1.47 -14.29 16.24
N ARG A 135 2.43 -14.83 15.51
CA ARG A 135 3.65 -15.44 16.05
C ARG A 135 4.83 -14.53 15.86
N TRP A 136 5.04 -13.66 16.83
CA TRP A 136 6.22 -12.80 16.92
C TRP A 136 7.47 -13.61 17.27
N SER A 137 8.66 -13.01 17.05
CA SER A 137 9.95 -13.67 17.23
C SER A 137 10.07 -15.01 16.47
N THR A 138 9.34 -15.12 15.36
CA THR A 138 9.29 -16.32 14.54
C THR A 138 9.65 -15.99 13.10
N ARG A 139 10.70 -16.61 12.57
CA ARG A 139 11.17 -16.39 11.19
C ARG A 139 10.97 -17.61 10.31
N LEU A 140 10.70 -17.37 9.03
CA LEU A 140 10.80 -18.38 8.00
C LEU A 140 12.27 -18.74 7.77
N VAL A 141 12.57 -20.04 7.76
CA VAL A 141 13.91 -20.59 7.47
C VAL A 141 13.93 -21.15 6.04
N GLY A 142 12.88 -21.85 5.65
CA GLY A 142 12.75 -22.44 4.32
C GLY A 142 11.32 -22.87 4.03
N LEU A 143 11.06 -23.20 2.77
CA LEU A 143 9.78 -23.74 2.34
C LEU A 143 9.97 -24.72 1.18
N ALA A 144 9.07 -25.70 1.08
CA ALA A 144 8.90 -26.58 -0.05
C ALA A 144 7.42 -26.77 -0.34
N GLN A 145 7.02 -26.91 -1.60
CA GLN A 145 5.63 -27.07 -1.97
C GLN A 145 5.42 -28.30 -2.86
N ASP A 146 4.22 -28.85 -2.78
CA ASP A 146 3.74 -29.92 -3.64
C ASP A 146 2.32 -29.61 -4.17
N ALA A 147 1.66 -30.61 -4.78
CA ALA A 147 0.32 -30.46 -5.32
C ALA A 147 -0.74 -30.09 -4.26
N ASP A 148 -0.53 -30.45 -2.97
CA ASP A 148 -1.53 -30.35 -1.92
C ASP A 148 -1.29 -29.19 -0.94
N GLY A 149 -0.04 -28.68 -0.83
CA GLY A 149 0.28 -27.62 0.11
C GLY A 149 1.73 -27.17 0.10
N VAL A 150 2.08 -26.44 1.16
CA VAL A 150 3.42 -25.91 1.40
C VAL A 150 3.89 -26.33 2.79
N ASP A 151 5.02 -27.01 2.85
CA ASP A 151 5.74 -27.27 4.10
C ASP A 151 6.69 -26.10 4.36
N VAL A 152 6.57 -25.46 5.50
CA VAL A 152 7.42 -24.37 5.91
C VAL A 152 8.22 -24.74 7.15
N GLU A 153 9.50 -24.41 7.14
CA GLU A 153 10.36 -24.51 8.30
C GLU A 153 10.44 -23.15 8.98
N LEU A 154 10.05 -23.10 10.26
CA LEU A 154 10.01 -21.90 11.07
C LEU A 154 10.98 -22.02 12.23
N GLU A 155 11.56 -20.89 12.64
CA GLU A 155 12.37 -20.79 13.86
C GLU A 155 11.75 -19.75 14.78
N GLY A 156 11.22 -20.23 15.90
CA GLY A 156 10.60 -19.43 16.96
C GLY A 156 11.44 -19.41 18.24
N PRO A 157 10.91 -18.81 19.33
CA PRO A 157 11.61 -18.73 20.62
C PRO A 157 12.02 -20.08 21.19
N ASP A 158 11.20 -21.11 20.96
CA ASP A 158 11.42 -22.46 21.46
C ASP A 158 12.21 -23.37 20.49
N GLY A 159 12.74 -22.82 19.41
CA GLY A 159 13.51 -23.54 18.41
C GLY A 159 12.79 -23.72 17.07
N ARG A 160 13.32 -24.65 16.25
CA ARG A 160 12.79 -24.93 14.93
C ARG A 160 11.62 -25.89 14.95
N TYR A 161 10.63 -25.65 14.10
CA TYR A 161 9.49 -26.51 13.89
C TYR A 161 8.97 -26.39 12.45
N SER A 162 8.24 -27.40 11.99
CA SER A 162 7.61 -27.40 10.69
C SER A 162 6.11 -27.12 10.81
N LEU A 163 5.57 -26.41 9.81
CA LEU A 163 4.15 -26.14 9.68
C LEU A 163 3.70 -26.46 8.25
N ARG A 164 2.62 -27.22 8.11
CA ARG A 164 1.97 -27.47 6.81
C ARG A 164 0.85 -26.44 6.61
N CYS A 165 0.85 -25.74 5.47
CA CYS A 165 -0.21 -24.82 5.09
C CYS A 165 -0.68 -25.06 3.64
N THR A 166 -1.89 -24.60 3.33
CA THR A 166 -2.43 -24.74 1.98
C THR A 166 -1.78 -23.74 1.04
N ARG A 167 -1.53 -22.51 1.52
CA ARG A 167 -0.92 -21.41 0.76
C ARG A 167 -0.05 -20.55 1.65
N VAL A 168 0.92 -19.85 1.05
CA VAL A 168 1.79 -18.88 1.71
C VAL A 168 1.65 -17.52 1.03
N VAL A 169 1.51 -16.46 1.82
CA VAL A 169 1.67 -15.07 1.38
C VAL A 169 2.94 -14.51 1.98
N ALA A 170 3.94 -14.28 1.13
CA ALA A 170 5.23 -13.76 1.53
C ALA A 170 5.22 -12.22 1.48
N ALA A 171 5.21 -11.60 2.66
CA ALA A 171 5.33 -10.18 2.92
C ALA A 171 6.64 -9.87 3.69
N ASP A 172 7.67 -10.68 3.51
CA ASP A 172 8.91 -10.71 4.28
C ASP A 172 9.98 -9.72 3.79
N GLY A 173 9.55 -8.79 2.94
CA GLY A 173 10.30 -7.58 2.60
C GLY A 173 11.36 -7.76 1.52
N THR A 174 12.18 -6.73 1.33
CA THR A 174 13.16 -6.61 0.24
C THR A 174 14.11 -7.82 0.12
N HIS A 175 14.52 -8.38 1.26
CA HIS A 175 15.41 -9.56 1.34
C HIS A 175 14.63 -10.85 1.60
N SER A 176 13.49 -11.02 0.93
CA SER A 176 12.56 -12.13 1.11
C SER A 176 13.24 -13.50 1.08
N THR A 177 13.12 -14.22 2.20
CA THR A 177 13.53 -15.62 2.33
C THR A 177 12.64 -16.51 1.47
N ALA A 178 11.34 -16.22 1.44
CA ALA A 178 10.39 -16.97 0.62
C ALA A 178 10.71 -16.86 -0.88
N ARG A 179 10.94 -15.64 -1.39
CA ARG A 179 11.34 -15.43 -2.80
C ARG A 179 12.61 -16.19 -3.15
N THR A 180 13.63 -16.11 -2.27
CA THR A 180 14.91 -16.82 -2.46
C THR A 180 14.73 -18.33 -2.47
N ALA A 181 13.94 -18.89 -1.55
CA ALA A 181 13.65 -20.32 -1.49
C ALA A 181 12.90 -20.84 -2.73
N LEU A 182 12.11 -19.98 -3.39
CA LEU A 182 11.44 -20.29 -4.65
C LEU A 182 12.36 -20.17 -5.88
N GLY A 183 13.59 -19.67 -5.73
CA GLY A 183 14.49 -19.40 -6.84
C GLY A 183 14.03 -18.25 -7.74
N VAL A 184 13.13 -17.36 -7.26
CA VAL A 184 12.63 -16.22 -8.02
C VAL A 184 13.65 -15.09 -7.99
N GLY A 185 14.15 -14.72 -9.15
CA GLY A 185 15.05 -13.58 -9.36
C GLY A 185 14.33 -12.22 -9.22
N THR A 186 15.12 -11.16 -9.33
CA THR A 186 14.59 -9.79 -9.39
C THR A 186 15.16 -9.04 -10.57
N SER A 187 14.33 -8.27 -11.27
CA SER A 187 14.70 -7.37 -12.36
C SER A 187 14.64 -5.92 -11.92
N GLY A 188 15.38 -5.03 -12.60
CA GLY A 188 15.41 -3.60 -12.33
C GLY A 188 16.80 -3.08 -11.98
N PRO A 189 16.93 -1.76 -11.67
CA PRO A 189 18.22 -1.13 -11.37
C PRO A 189 18.93 -1.68 -10.12
N GLY A 190 18.20 -2.33 -9.21
CA GLY A 190 18.76 -2.81 -7.95
C GLY A 190 18.97 -1.68 -6.95
N ASP A 191 20.10 -1.71 -6.24
CA ASP A 191 20.46 -0.71 -5.24
C ASP A 191 20.81 0.63 -5.87
N LEU A 192 20.28 1.72 -5.30
CA LEU A 192 20.40 3.07 -5.81
C LEU A 192 21.12 3.98 -4.82
N GLY A 193 21.94 4.90 -5.37
CA GLY A 193 22.58 5.94 -4.55
C GLY A 193 23.48 5.42 -3.43
N LYS A 194 23.57 6.18 -2.34
CA LYS A 194 24.40 5.90 -1.17
C LYS A 194 23.63 5.22 -0.06
N SER A 195 24.33 4.51 0.81
CA SER A 195 23.75 3.99 2.06
C SER A 195 23.33 5.14 2.97
N MET A 196 22.20 4.95 3.65
CA MET A 196 21.60 5.93 4.55
C MET A 196 21.44 5.32 5.94
N ILE A 197 21.56 6.16 6.95
CA ILE A 197 21.21 5.83 8.33
C ILE A 197 19.98 6.65 8.71
N ASN A 198 18.94 5.99 9.20
CA ASN A 198 17.77 6.62 9.77
C ASN A 198 17.87 6.54 11.28
N ILE A 199 17.95 7.69 11.94
CA ILE A 199 18.04 7.84 13.39
C ILE A 199 16.66 8.25 13.89
N LEU A 200 15.92 7.32 14.51
CA LEU A 200 14.71 7.65 15.25
C LEU A 200 15.12 8.12 16.64
N PHE A 201 14.73 9.33 16.99
CA PHE A 201 15.07 9.91 18.29
C PHE A 201 13.90 10.73 18.85
N ARG A 202 13.94 10.90 20.16
CA ARG A 202 13.07 11.82 20.90
C ARG A 202 13.89 12.98 21.43
N ALA A 203 13.40 14.19 21.19
CA ALA A 203 13.91 15.44 21.72
C ALA A 203 12.85 16.54 21.64
N ASP A 204 12.80 17.45 22.62
CA ASP A 204 11.94 18.63 22.55
C ASP A 204 12.63 19.73 21.72
N LEU A 205 12.21 19.88 20.48
CA LEU A 205 12.74 20.93 19.59
C LEU A 205 11.90 22.22 19.60
N ARG A 206 10.79 22.28 20.34
CA ARG A 206 9.90 23.45 20.38
C ARG A 206 10.61 24.75 20.79
N PRO A 207 11.55 24.77 21.74
CA PRO A 207 12.29 25.99 22.07
C PRO A 207 13.10 26.56 20.89
N HIS A 208 13.60 25.67 20.03
CA HIS A 208 14.41 26.04 18.86
C HIS A 208 13.54 26.42 17.66
N LEU A 209 12.37 25.79 17.49
CA LEU A 209 11.45 26.01 16.36
C LEU A 209 10.64 27.32 16.47
N ARG A 210 10.48 27.86 17.67
CA ARG A 210 9.75 29.13 17.94
C ARG A 210 8.38 29.20 17.27
N GLY A 211 7.65 28.08 17.29
CA GLY A 211 6.30 27.97 16.71
C GLY A 211 6.28 27.61 15.23
N MET A 212 7.41 27.43 14.56
CA MET A 212 7.47 26.89 13.22
C MET A 212 7.22 25.38 13.23
N SER A 213 6.48 24.89 12.26
CA SER A 213 6.26 23.46 12.03
C SER A 213 6.57 23.09 10.57
N PHE A 214 7.03 21.87 10.34
CA PHE A 214 7.36 21.36 9.02
C PHE A 214 7.16 19.83 8.93
N ALA A 215 6.93 19.33 7.72
CA ALA A 215 6.95 17.88 7.48
C ALA A 215 8.39 17.36 7.40
N THR A 216 9.23 18.06 6.64
CA THR A 216 10.66 17.74 6.48
C THR A 216 11.51 19.00 6.47
N CYS A 217 12.73 18.92 7.00
CA CYS A 217 13.74 19.97 6.92
C CYS A 217 15.08 19.42 6.43
N THR A 218 15.59 19.96 5.33
CA THR A 218 16.96 19.68 4.89
C THR A 218 17.91 20.50 5.75
N ILE A 219 18.75 19.81 6.51
CA ILE A 219 19.84 20.38 7.31
C ILE A 219 21.09 20.43 6.45
N THR A 220 21.74 21.59 6.39
CA THR A 220 22.87 21.83 5.49
C THR A 220 24.20 22.08 6.21
N THR A 221 24.24 22.01 7.54
CA THR A 221 25.52 22.10 8.27
C THR A 221 26.51 21.06 7.76
N PRO A 222 27.77 21.43 7.45
CA PRO A 222 28.74 20.49 6.88
C PRO A 222 29.06 19.30 7.81
N GLU A 223 28.94 19.49 9.12
CA GLU A 223 29.26 18.51 10.14
C GLU A 223 28.20 17.39 10.24
N ALA A 224 26.95 17.69 9.90
CA ALA A 224 25.83 16.75 9.97
C ALA A 224 24.75 17.08 8.90
N PRO A 225 25.08 17.01 7.60
CA PRO A 225 24.09 17.24 6.57
C PRO A 225 23.10 16.10 6.50
N GLY A 226 21.80 16.41 6.38
CA GLY A 226 20.77 15.37 6.35
C GLY A 226 19.36 15.90 6.17
N LEU A 227 18.39 15.01 6.34
CA LEU A 227 16.97 15.31 6.26
C LEU A 227 16.31 14.99 7.60
N LEU A 228 15.83 16.01 8.29
CA LEU A 228 15.03 15.88 9.49
C LEU A 228 13.55 15.79 9.12
N ALA A 229 12.84 14.80 9.63
CA ALA A 229 11.41 14.60 9.44
C ALA A 229 10.70 14.47 10.78
N THR A 230 9.51 15.08 10.89
CA THR A 230 8.67 14.86 12.06
C THR A 230 7.96 13.52 12.00
N VAL A 231 7.76 12.88 13.16
CA VAL A 231 6.98 11.65 13.32
C VAL A 231 5.62 11.96 13.96
N ASP A 232 5.62 12.81 15.00
CA ASP A 232 4.42 13.14 15.78
C ASP A 232 4.05 14.62 15.77
N GLY A 233 4.85 15.45 15.13
CA GLY A 233 4.68 16.91 15.11
C GLY A 233 5.27 17.61 16.35
N GLU A 234 5.81 16.87 17.33
CA GLU A 234 6.18 17.42 18.64
C GLU A 234 7.59 17.00 19.10
N THR A 235 7.78 15.72 19.41
CA THR A 235 8.97 15.22 20.10
C THR A 235 9.65 14.04 19.41
N ASP A 236 8.93 13.25 18.62
CA ASP A 236 9.50 12.11 17.90
C ASP A 236 9.93 12.54 16.49
N TRP A 237 11.19 12.29 16.16
CA TRP A 237 11.84 12.74 14.93
C TRP A 237 12.62 11.62 14.28
N VAL A 238 12.74 11.67 12.95
CA VAL A 238 13.69 10.85 12.19
C VAL A 238 14.70 11.77 11.53
N PHE A 239 15.98 11.49 11.72
CA PHE A 239 17.05 12.17 11.01
C PHE A 239 17.74 11.18 10.06
N HIS A 240 17.70 11.49 8.77
CA HIS A 240 18.30 10.71 7.70
C HIS A 240 19.67 11.29 7.38
N VAL A 241 20.74 10.54 7.64
CA VAL A 241 22.10 10.93 7.29
C VAL A 241 22.71 9.93 6.31
N ARG A 242 23.68 10.39 5.54
CA ARG A 242 24.45 9.53 4.65
C ARG A 242 25.46 8.71 5.46
N CYS A 243 25.62 7.44 5.09
CA CYS A 243 26.75 6.62 5.52
C CYS A 243 27.76 6.57 4.37
N ASP A 244 28.96 7.09 4.58
CA ASP A 244 30.02 7.12 3.57
C ASP A 244 30.81 5.80 3.55
N VAL A 245 30.17 4.76 3.05
CA VAL A 245 30.80 3.42 2.95
C VAL A 245 32.06 3.46 2.09
N ASP A 246 32.09 4.30 1.05
CA ASP A 246 33.28 4.45 0.18
C ASP A 246 34.44 5.12 0.92
N GLY A 247 34.14 5.99 1.91
CA GLY A 247 35.10 6.59 2.83
C GLY A 247 35.46 5.72 4.04
N GLY A 248 34.95 4.50 4.10
CA GLY A 248 35.27 3.50 5.14
C GLY A 248 34.33 3.49 6.33
N GLU A 249 33.26 4.28 6.33
CA GLU A 249 32.21 4.16 7.36
C GLU A 249 31.39 2.88 7.19
N ARG A 250 30.98 2.30 8.30
CA ARG A 250 30.08 1.14 8.32
C ARG A 250 28.80 1.50 9.08
N PRO A 251 27.64 0.93 8.71
CA PRO A 251 26.40 1.14 9.45
C PRO A 251 26.52 0.87 10.96
N GLU A 252 27.34 -0.11 11.33
CA GLU A 252 27.59 -0.51 12.72
C GLU A 252 28.34 0.57 13.54
N ASP A 253 29.03 1.49 12.87
CA ASP A 253 29.76 2.60 13.52
C ASP A 253 28.77 3.67 14.05
N PHE A 254 27.50 3.65 13.62
CA PHE A 254 26.45 4.55 14.08
C PHE A 254 25.81 4.05 15.38
N THR A 255 26.58 4.06 16.45
CA THR A 255 26.08 3.77 17.80
C THR A 255 25.07 4.81 18.26
N HIS A 256 24.26 4.52 19.28
CA HIS A 256 23.31 5.49 19.84
C HIS A 256 24.01 6.78 20.30
N GLU A 257 25.20 6.69 20.88
CA GLU A 257 25.99 7.84 21.32
C GLU A 257 26.42 8.70 20.11
N ARG A 258 27.01 8.09 19.08
CA ARG A 258 27.34 8.79 17.82
C ARG A 258 26.12 9.43 17.19
N CYS A 259 25.01 8.72 17.12
CA CYS A 259 23.76 9.24 16.58
C CYS A 259 23.25 10.45 17.36
N ALA A 260 23.30 10.42 18.69
CA ALA A 260 22.92 11.56 19.52
C ALA A 260 23.83 12.78 19.28
N ALA A 261 25.16 12.57 19.12
CA ALA A 261 26.10 13.63 18.76
C ALA A 261 25.77 14.24 17.38
N VAL A 262 25.48 13.40 16.37
CA VAL A 262 25.08 13.84 15.02
C VAL A 262 23.78 14.66 15.06
N VAL A 263 22.80 14.24 15.86
CA VAL A 263 21.54 14.99 16.05
C VAL A 263 21.79 16.35 16.69
N ARG A 264 22.62 16.45 17.73
CA ARG A 264 22.99 17.73 18.37
C ARG A 264 23.64 18.70 17.39
N LEU A 265 24.54 18.21 16.53
CA LEU A 265 25.15 19.02 15.47
C LEU A 265 24.09 19.51 14.45
N ALA A 266 23.17 18.64 14.04
CA ALA A 266 22.10 19.00 13.10
C ALA A 266 21.12 20.01 13.70
N VAL A 267 20.82 19.89 14.99
CA VAL A 267 19.97 20.85 15.70
C VAL A 267 20.71 22.16 15.96
N GLY A 268 22.02 22.11 16.21
CA GLY A 268 22.84 23.27 16.57
C GLY A 268 22.79 23.56 18.07
N ASP A 269 22.49 22.56 18.90
CA ASP A 269 22.46 22.64 20.35
C ASP A 269 23.28 21.49 20.96
N PRO A 270 24.49 21.74 21.50
CA PRO A 270 25.34 20.70 22.08
C PRO A 270 24.77 20.10 23.37
N ASP A 271 23.90 20.82 24.08
CA ASP A 271 23.34 20.42 25.36
C ASP A 271 21.94 19.77 25.21
N LEU A 272 21.44 19.62 23.97
CA LEU A 272 20.14 19.01 23.71
C LEU A 272 20.06 17.61 24.31
N ASP A 273 19.01 17.36 25.10
CA ASP A 273 18.67 16.00 25.55
C ASP A 273 18.10 15.18 24.38
N VAL A 274 18.82 14.13 23.99
CA VAL A 274 18.49 13.27 22.85
C VAL A 274 18.41 11.82 23.29
N GLU A 275 17.20 11.25 23.24
CA GLU A 275 16.96 9.82 23.40
C GLU A 275 16.95 9.14 22.02
N VAL A 276 18.01 8.44 21.63
CA VAL A 276 18.02 7.63 20.40
C VAL A 276 17.26 6.34 20.65
N ARG A 277 16.16 6.15 19.94
CA ARG A 277 15.22 5.02 20.11
C ARG A 277 15.50 3.87 19.16
N SER A 278 15.96 4.17 17.93
CA SER A 278 16.27 3.15 16.93
C SER A 278 17.19 3.74 15.85
N VAL A 279 18.08 2.90 15.35
CA VAL A 279 18.98 3.23 14.23
C VAL A 279 18.81 2.16 13.17
N LEU A 280 18.47 2.56 11.95
CA LEU A 280 18.31 1.65 10.81
C LEU A 280 19.21 2.08 9.65
N SER A 281 20.03 1.15 9.16
CA SER A 281 20.68 1.32 7.87
C SER A 281 19.77 0.85 6.75
N TRP A 282 19.76 1.58 5.64
CA TRP A 282 19.03 1.22 4.45
C TRP A 282 19.68 1.80 3.21
N ARG A 283 19.34 1.26 2.05
CA ARG A 283 19.75 1.79 0.77
C ARG A 283 18.53 1.86 -0.13
N PRO A 284 18.29 2.96 -0.84
CA PRO A 284 17.23 3.01 -1.84
C PRO A 284 17.43 1.87 -2.85
N ARG A 285 16.34 1.22 -3.22
CA ARG A 285 16.35 0.10 -4.17
C ARG A 285 15.14 0.21 -5.08
N SER A 286 15.32 -0.21 -6.34
CA SER A 286 14.22 -0.34 -7.29
C SER A 286 14.38 -1.68 -8.02
N ALA A 287 13.50 -2.62 -7.70
CA ALA A 287 13.50 -3.95 -8.29
C ALA A 287 12.13 -4.62 -8.12
N ALA A 288 11.73 -5.43 -9.10
CA ALA A 288 10.57 -6.30 -9.01
C ALA A 288 11.00 -7.78 -9.10
N ALA A 289 10.28 -8.65 -8.41
CA ALA A 289 10.40 -10.09 -8.59
C ALA A 289 9.99 -10.48 -10.01
N GLU A 290 10.65 -11.49 -10.57
CA GLU A 290 10.35 -11.99 -11.92
C GLU A 290 9.00 -12.71 -12.00
N SER A 291 8.45 -13.11 -10.86
CA SER A 291 7.08 -13.62 -10.73
C SER A 291 6.53 -13.30 -9.34
N PHE A 292 5.25 -12.90 -9.28
CA PHE A 292 4.54 -12.63 -8.02
C PHE A 292 3.82 -13.85 -7.45
N ALA A 293 3.73 -14.92 -8.21
CA ALA A 293 3.11 -16.16 -7.79
C ALA A 293 3.88 -17.37 -8.33
N VAL A 294 4.22 -18.32 -7.46
CA VAL A 294 4.82 -19.60 -7.85
C VAL A 294 4.05 -20.71 -7.12
N GLY A 295 3.20 -21.41 -7.85
CA GLY A 295 2.36 -22.47 -7.31
C GLY A 295 1.44 -21.95 -6.19
N ARG A 296 1.73 -22.31 -4.95
CA ARG A 296 0.94 -21.97 -3.77
C ARG A 296 1.49 -20.80 -2.94
N VAL A 297 2.55 -20.16 -3.43
CA VAL A 297 3.23 -19.06 -2.73
C VAL A 297 3.08 -17.77 -3.53
N PHE A 298 2.61 -16.72 -2.87
CA PHE A 298 2.34 -15.39 -3.43
C PHE A 298 3.22 -14.36 -2.76
N LEU A 299 3.88 -13.51 -3.54
CA LEU A 299 4.70 -12.41 -3.06
C LEU A 299 3.88 -11.12 -3.04
N VAL A 300 3.95 -10.35 -1.95
CA VAL A 300 3.26 -9.06 -1.80
C VAL A 300 4.20 -7.99 -1.25
N GLY A 301 3.98 -6.73 -1.60
CA GLY A 301 4.77 -5.60 -1.14
C GLY A 301 6.25 -5.73 -1.49
N ASP A 302 7.15 -5.36 -0.57
CA ASP A 302 8.59 -5.33 -0.81
C ASP A 302 9.20 -6.72 -1.14
N ALA A 303 8.51 -7.82 -0.85
CA ALA A 303 8.91 -9.15 -1.29
C ALA A 303 8.71 -9.33 -2.81
N ALA A 304 7.69 -8.69 -3.37
CA ALA A 304 7.38 -8.68 -4.79
C ALA A 304 8.06 -7.51 -5.53
N HIS A 305 8.06 -6.31 -4.95
CA HIS A 305 8.60 -5.10 -5.57
C HIS A 305 9.10 -4.10 -4.51
N THR A 306 10.34 -3.71 -4.64
CA THR A 306 10.94 -2.63 -3.83
C THR A 306 10.97 -1.37 -4.66
N VAL A 307 10.36 -0.30 -4.18
CA VAL A 307 10.19 0.95 -4.91
C VAL A 307 11.00 2.06 -4.24
N SER A 308 11.68 2.90 -5.03
CA SER A 308 12.33 4.11 -4.53
C SER A 308 11.34 4.96 -3.70
N PRO A 309 11.77 5.58 -2.59
CA PRO A 309 10.86 6.30 -1.69
C PRO A 309 10.19 7.53 -2.31
N LEU A 310 10.72 8.07 -3.43
CA LEU A 310 10.12 9.22 -4.11
C LEU A 310 8.75 8.89 -4.70
N GLY A 311 7.73 9.59 -4.21
CA GLY A 311 6.33 9.39 -4.57
C GLY A 311 5.53 8.66 -3.50
N ALA A 312 6.18 8.09 -2.47
CA ALA A 312 5.53 7.31 -1.40
C ALA A 312 4.67 6.14 -1.92
N PHE A 313 5.09 5.51 -3.02
CA PHE A 313 4.28 4.50 -3.71
C PHE A 313 4.39 3.10 -3.09
N GLY A 314 5.57 2.71 -2.55
CA GLY A 314 5.88 1.32 -2.20
C GLY A 314 4.89 0.70 -1.22
N LEU A 315 4.67 1.33 -0.06
CA LEU A 315 3.69 0.89 0.94
C LEU A 315 2.29 0.73 0.31
N ASN A 316 1.83 1.77 -0.39
CA ASN A 316 0.48 1.84 -0.94
C ASN A 316 0.24 0.79 -2.03
N THR A 317 1.24 0.51 -2.87
CA THR A 317 1.19 -0.55 -3.88
C THR A 317 1.14 -1.93 -3.21
N GLY A 318 1.95 -2.15 -2.17
CA GLY A 318 1.95 -3.41 -1.43
C GLY A 318 0.64 -3.68 -0.68
N VAL A 319 0.00 -2.64 -0.14
CA VAL A 319 -1.34 -2.77 0.48
C VAL A 319 -2.39 -3.13 -0.57
N ALA A 320 -2.29 -2.55 -1.78
CA ALA A 320 -3.17 -2.91 -2.88
C ALA A 320 -2.93 -4.35 -3.39
N ASP A 321 -1.69 -4.89 -3.30
CA ASP A 321 -1.41 -6.30 -3.57
C ASP A 321 -2.16 -7.20 -2.59
N ALA A 322 -2.05 -6.89 -1.28
CA ALA A 322 -2.74 -7.64 -0.23
C ALA A 322 -4.27 -7.64 -0.44
N HIS A 323 -4.83 -6.48 -0.79
CA HIS A 323 -6.26 -6.33 -1.04
C HIS A 323 -6.73 -7.12 -2.27
N ASN A 324 -5.98 -7.07 -3.36
CA ASN A 324 -6.26 -7.84 -4.58
C ASN A 324 -6.21 -9.36 -4.32
N LEU A 325 -5.25 -9.83 -3.51
CA LEU A 325 -5.03 -11.25 -3.26
C LEU A 325 -6.00 -11.83 -2.23
N ALA A 326 -6.31 -11.10 -1.16
CA ALA A 326 -7.03 -11.64 0.01
C ALA A 326 -8.43 -12.14 -0.33
N TRP A 327 -9.24 -11.38 -1.09
CA TRP A 327 -10.56 -11.82 -1.50
C TRP A 327 -10.52 -13.02 -2.47
N LYS A 328 -9.50 -13.10 -3.33
CA LYS A 328 -9.30 -14.24 -4.25
C LYS A 328 -8.99 -15.51 -3.47
N LEU A 329 -8.08 -15.41 -2.48
CA LEU A 329 -7.79 -16.51 -1.55
C LEU A 329 -9.05 -16.96 -0.80
N ALA A 330 -9.85 -16.00 -0.33
CA ALA A 330 -11.11 -16.28 0.36
C ALA A 330 -12.13 -16.95 -0.55
N ALA A 331 -12.34 -16.44 -1.76
CA ALA A 331 -13.27 -17.03 -2.72
C ALA A 331 -12.94 -18.50 -3.05
N VAL A 332 -11.65 -18.80 -3.22
CA VAL A 332 -11.19 -20.18 -3.47
C VAL A 332 -11.27 -21.02 -2.19
N HIS A 333 -10.92 -20.48 -1.01
CA HIS A 333 -11.00 -21.18 0.26
C HIS A 333 -12.42 -21.62 0.61
N HIS A 334 -13.40 -20.75 0.38
CA HIS A 334 -14.82 -21.03 0.63
C HIS A 334 -15.50 -21.81 -0.49
N GLY A 335 -14.79 -22.20 -1.55
CA GLY A 335 -15.33 -22.96 -2.68
C GLY A 335 -16.24 -22.13 -3.60
N GLY A 336 -16.21 -20.80 -3.48
CA GLY A 336 -16.98 -19.88 -4.33
C GLY A 336 -16.34 -19.64 -5.70
N ALA A 337 -15.06 -19.96 -5.86
CA ALA A 337 -14.29 -19.79 -7.09
C ALA A 337 -13.39 -20.98 -7.39
N GLY A 338 -13.05 -21.18 -8.66
CA GLY A 338 -12.04 -22.11 -9.10
C GLY A 338 -10.61 -21.62 -8.79
N ALA A 339 -9.66 -22.55 -8.69
CA ALA A 339 -8.26 -22.23 -8.37
C ALA A 339 -7.61 -21.27 -9.38
N GLY A 340 -8.02 -21.30 -10.66
CA GLY A 340 -7.54 -20.39 -11.70
C GLY A 340 -7.77 -18.90 -11.42
N LEU A 341 -8.67 -18.56 -10.49
CA LEU A 341 -8.84 -17.17 -10.05
C LEU A 341 -7.53 -16.62 -9.45
N LEU A 342 -6.73 -17.46 -8.79
CA LEU A 342 -5.48 -17.03 -8.17
C LEU A 342 -4.40 -16.66 -9.18
N ASP A 343 -4.45 -17.21 -10.39
CA ASP A 343 -3.51 -16.88 -11.46
C ASP A 343 -3.66 -15.42 -11.91
N THR A 344 -4.86 -14.86 -11.73
CA THR A 344 -5.12 -13.44 -12.05
C THR A 344 -4.39 -12.47 -11.13
N TYR A 345 -3.88 -12.91 -9.97
CA TYR A 345 -3.12 -12.04 -9.07
C TYR A 345 -1.86 -11.49 -9.74
N ALA A 346 -1.01 -12.37 -10.25
CA ALA A 346 0.22 -11.97 -10.92
C ALA A 346 -0.08 -11.14 -12.19
N HIS A 347 -1.03 -11.57 -13.02
CA HIS A 347 -1.45 -10.85 -14.23
C HIS A 347 -1.90 -9.41 -13.95
N GLU A 348 -2.55 -9.17 -12.81
CA GLU A 348 -3.03 -7.84 -12.44
C GLU A 348 -1.96 -7.00 -11.74
N ARG A 349 -1.09 -7.61 -10.91
CA ARG A 349 -0.21 -6.85 -10.03
C ARG A 349 1.20 -6.63 -10.56
N GLU A 350 1.72 -7.53 -11.38
CA GLU A 350 3.03 -7.35 -12.04
C GLU A 350 3.08 -6.10 -12.94
N PRO A 351 2.08 -5.83 -13.82
CA PRO A 351 2.08 -4.61 -14.63
C PRO A 351 1.98 -3.32 -13.79
N VAL A 352 1.20 -3.36 -12.70
CA VAL A 352 1.07 -2.21 -11.78
C VAL A 352 2.40 -1.93 -11.08
N ALA A 353 3.09 -2.97 -10.62
CA ALA A 353 4.41 -2.81 -10.01
C ALA A 353 5.42 -2.25 -11.01
N ALA A 354 5.46 -2.76 -12.23
CA ALA A 354 6.34 -2.27 -13.29
C ALA A 354 6.10 -0.77 -13.59
N ALA A 355 4.84 -0.36 -13.73
CA ALA A 355 4.47 1.03 -13.91
C ALA A 355 4.87 1.90 -12.70
N THR A 356 4.64 1.40 -11.49
CA THR A 356 4.99 2.12 -10.25
C THR A 356 6.50 2.31 -10.12
N LEU A 357 7.30 1.29 -10.44
CA LEU A 357 8.76 1.39 -10.45
C LEU A 357 9.22 2.43 -11.47
N ASP A 358 8.72 2.39 -12.71
CA ASP A 358 9.04 3.37 -13.75
C ASP A 358 8.72 4.80 -13.26
N GLN A 359 7.53 5.00 -12.69
CA GLN A 359 7.10 6.30 -12.20
C GLN A 359 7.93 6.81 -11.00
N ALA A 360 8.38 5.93 -10.13
CA ALA A 360 9.30 6.29 -9.03
C ALA A 360 10.70 6.63 -9.56
N MET A 361 11.20 5.89 -10.55
CA MET A 361 12.52 6.12 -11.15
C MET A 361 12.58 7.44 -11.94
N ARG A 362 11.52 7.81 -12.69
CA ARG A 362 11.42 9.11 -13.37
C ARG A 362 11.51 10.27 -12.37
N ARG A 363 10.83 10.16 -11.23
CA ARG A 363 10.89 11.15 -10.14
C ARG A 363 12.25 11.18 -9.45
N LEU A 364 12.93 10.05 -9.36
CA LEU A 364 14.28 9.99 -8.78
C LEU A 364 15.31 10.66 -9.71
N ALA A 365 15.17 10.49 -11.02
CA ALA A 365 16.05 11.12 -12.02
C ALA A 365 15.93 12.65 -12.00
N ASP A 366 14.71 13.17 -11.79
CA ASP A 366 14.46 14.61 -11.61
C ASP A 366 13.45 14.83 -10.46
N PRO A 367 13.92 15.09 -9.24
CA PRO A 367 13.05 15.35 -8.09
C PRO A 367 12.12 16.56 -8.23
N GLN A 368 12.39 17.50 -9.15
CA GLN A 368 11.48 18.63 -9.42
C GLN A 368 10.16 18.16 -10.03
N LEU A 369 10.18 17.07 -10.79
CA LEU A 369 8.96 16.44 -11.32
C LEU A 369 8.03 15.90 -10.21
N HIS A 370 8.57 15.64 -9.01
CA HIS A 370 7.77 15.28 -7.85
C HIS A 370 7.29 16.50 -7.06
N TRP A 371 8.17 17.47 -6.84
CA TRP A 371 7.91 18.60 -5.93
C TRP A 371 7.34 19.84 -6.62
N GLY A 372 7.56 19.99 -7.94
CA GLY A 372 7.08 21.13 -8.71
C GLY A 372 5.55 21.29 -8.66
N ARG A 373 5.06 22.52 -8.75
CA ARG A 373 3.64 22.86 -8.73
C ARG A 373 3.31 23.86 -9.84
N GLY A 374 2.05 23.83 -10.28
CA GLY A 374 1.51 24.74 -11.28
C GLY A 374 1.70 24.26 -12.73
N PRO A 375 1.16 25.02 -13.70
CA PRO A 375 1.05 24.59 -15.10
C PRO A 375 2.39 24.23 -15.77
N GLU A 376 3.48 24.92 -15.41
CA GLU A 376 4.82 24.61 -15.94
C GLU A 376 5.33 23.24 -15.46
N ALA A 377 5.11 22.93 -14.17
CA ALA A 377 5.47 21.65 -13.60
C ALA A 377 4.59 20.50 -14.15
N ASP A 378 3.32 20.78 -14.43
CA ASP A 378 2.41 19.82 -15.05
C ASP A 378 2.84 19.52 -16.48
N ALA A 379 3.19 20.55 -17.25
CA ALA A 379 3.73 20.41 -18.61
C ALA A 379 5.07 19.63 -18.60
N ALA A 380 5.96 19.92 -17.65
CA ALA A 380 7.23 19.20 -17.50
C ALA A 380 7.01 17.72 -17.17
N ARG A 381 6.07 17.40 -16.27
CA ARG A 381 5.68 16.02 -15.96
C ARG A 381 5.14 15.30 -17.18
N ALA A 382 4.22 15.92 -17.92
CA ALA A 382 3.65 15.35 -19.13
C ALA A 382 4.73 15.08 -20.18
N ALA A 383 5.64 16.03 -20.42
CA ALA A 383 6.76 15.88 -21.35
C ALA A 383 7.74 14.76 -20.93
N ALA A 384 7.96 14.57 -19.64
CA ALA A 384 8.79 13.50 -19.08
C ALA A 384 8.06 12.15 -18.93
N GLY A 385 6.77 12.04 -19.29
CA GLY A 385 5.96 10.84 -19.10
C GLY A 385 5.72 10.49 -17.62
N VAL A 386 5.73 11.50 -16.74
CA VAL A 386 5.46 11.32 -15.30
C VAL A 386 3.98 11.50 -15.07
N TRP A 387 3.34 10.45 -14.56
CA TRP A 387 1.90 10.46 -14.24
C TRP A 387 1.62 11.30 -12.99
N ALA A 388 0.45 11.90 -12.91
CA ALA A 388 0.01 12.52 -11.67
C ALA A 388 -0.07 11.48 -10.52
N ALA A 389 0.24 11.88 -9.29
CA ALA A 389 0.22 10.94 -8.17
C ALA A 389 -1.14 10.26 -7.95
N PRO A 390 -2.30 10.94 -8.10
CA PRO A 390 -3.60 10.28 -8.04
C PRO A 390 -3.77 9.19 -9.09
N VAL A 391 -3.24 9.37 -10.31
CA VAL A 391 -3.29 8.35 -11.38
C VAL A 391 -2.49 7.11 -10.98
N VAL A 392 -1.30 7.28 -10.37
CA VAL A 392 -0.50 6.15 -9.89
C VAL A 392 -1.23 5.40 -8.76
N HIS A 393 -1.89 6.11 -7.85
CA HIS A 393 -2.55 5.52 -6.69
C HIS A 393 -3.91 4.88 -6.99
N LEU A 394 -4.72 5.50 -7.85
CA LEU A 394 -6.13 5.15 -8.06
C LEU A 394 -6.48 4.80 -9.51
N GLY A 395 -5.64 5.19 -10.47
CA GLY A 395 -5.90 4.99 -11.90
C GLY A 395 -5.49 3.61 -12.43
N GLN A 396 -5.09 2.68 -11.58
CA GLN A 396 -4.68 1.33 -11.98
C GLN A 396 -5.82 0.63 -12.72
N ARG A 397 -5.47 -0.07 -13.82
CA ARG A 397 -6.42 -0.81 -14.64
C ARG A 397 -5.93 -2.25 -14.83
N TYR A 398 -6.81 -3.21 -14.59
CA TYR A 398 -6.50 -4.63 -14.68
C TYR A 398 -6.97 -5.22 -15.99
N ASP A 399 -6.09 -6.04 -16.57
CA ASP A 399 -6.37 -6.89 -17.72
C ASP A 399 -6.14 -8.34 -17.32
N SER A 400 -7.23 -9.05 -17.03
CA SER A 400 -7.16 -10.44 -16.59
C SER A 400 -8.48 -11.18 -16.86
N ALA A 401 -8.49 -12.49 -16.71
CA ALA A 401 -9.69 -13.31 -16.81
C ALA A 401 -10.76 -12.96 -15.76
N ALA A 402 -10.40 -12.25 -14.66
CA ALA A 402 -11.35 -11.75 -13.67
C ALA A 402 -11.99 -10.40 -14.02
N VAL A 403 -11.89 -9.99 -15.29
CA VAL A 403 -12.52 -8.81 -15.87
C VAL A 403 -13.07 -9.15 -17.25
N VAL A 404 -14.29 -8.72 -17.55
CA VAL A 404 -14.92 -8.89 -18.86
C VAL A 404 -14.70 -7.64 -19.69
N ASP A 405 -14.21 -7.78 -20.91
CA ASP A 405 -13.87 -6.67 -21.84
C ASP A 405 -12.97 -5.60 -21.17
N PRO A 406 -11.81 -5.97 -20.63
CA PRO A 406 -10.95 -5.05 -19.91
C PRO A 406 -10.50 -3.87 -20.78
N ARG A 407 -10.28 -2.72 -20.15
CA ARG A 407 -9.80 -1.49 -20.76
C ARG A 407 -8.51 -1.05 -20.07
N PRO A 408 -7.35 -1.69 -20.38
CA PRO A 408 -6.10 -1.46 -19.65
C PRO A 408 -5.47 -0.10 -19.93
N GLU A 409 -5.80 0.57 -21.03
CA GLU A 409 -5.21 1.86 -21.36
C GLU A 409 -5.69 2.95 -20.40
N LEU A 410 -4.77 3.78 -19.93
CA LEU A 410 -5.11 4.95 -19.12
C LEU A 410 -5.71 6.03 -20.01
N PRO A 411 -6.89 6.57 -19.67
CA PRO A 411 -7.49 7.68 -20.43
C PRO A 411 -6.65 8.97 -20.37
N SER A 412 -5.95 9.19 -19.26
CA SER A 412 -5.06 10.32 -19.04
C SER A 412 -3.95 9.93 -18.06
N THR A 413 -2.78 10.54 -18.21
CA THR A 413 -1.66 10.42 -17.26
C THR A 413 -1.55 11.62 -16.32
N VAL A 414 -2.25 12.70 -16.63
CA VAL A 414 -2.26 13.95 -15.85
C VAL A 414 -3.54 14.10 -15.01
N ASP A 415 -4.67 13.58 -15.50
CA ASP A 415 -5.94 13.63 -14.80
C ASP A 415 -6.36 12.23 -14.36
N LEU A 416 -6.85 12.09 -13.13
CA LEU A 416 -7.46 10.85 -12.69
C LEU A 416 -8.86 10.71 -13.30
N VAL A 417 -9.03 9.74 -14.17
CA VAL A 417 -10.32 9.44 -14.81
C VAL A 417 -10.85 8.11 -14.27
N LEU A 418 -11.92 8.19 -13.48
CA LEU A 418 -12.68 7.06 -12.96
C LEU A 418 -14.08 7.09 -13.58
N ASP A 419 -14.26 6.30 -14.63
CA ASP A 419 -15.45 6.31 -15.48
C ASP A 419 -16.30 5.02 -15.39
N GLY A 420 -15.91 4.10 -14.49
CA GLY A 420 -16.53 2.80 -14.35
C GLY A 420 -16.21 1.83 -15.49
N SER A 421 -15.11 2.03 -16.22
CA SER A 421 -14.62 1.07 -17.22
C SER A 421 -14.19 -0.24 -16.58
N PRO A 422 -14.40 -1.40 -17.25
CA PRO A 422 -13.92 -2.69 -16.76
C PRO A 422 -12.40 -2.69 -16.48
N GLY A 423 -12.02 -3.27 -15.36
CA GLY A 423 -10.64 -3.29 -14.86
C GLY A 423 -10.24 -2.09 -14.03
N SER A 424 -11.02 -0.99 -14.04
CA SER A 424 -10.76 0.19 -13.20
C SER A 424 -11.44 0.10 -11.83
N ARG A 425 -10.96 0.90 -10.88
CA ARG A 425 -11.63 1.10 -9.59
C ARG A 425 -12.99 1.74 -9.83
N VAL A 426 -14.04 1.25 -9.15
CA VAL A 426 -15.38 1.86 -9.19
C VAL A 426 -15.31 3.34 -8.75
N PRO A 427 -15.93 4.27 -9.48
CA PRO A 427 -15.92 5.68 -9.11
C PRO A 427 -16.63 5.91 -7.78
N HIS A 428 -16.11 6.84 -6.97
CA HIS A 428 -16.80 7.33 -5.79
C HIS A 428 -17.95 8.25 -6.18
N ALA A 429 -19.08 8.06 -5.53
CA ALA A 429 -20.22 9.00 -5.51
C ALA A 429 -21.00 8.79 -4.21
N TRP A 430 -21.66 9.83 -3.73
CA TRP A 430 -22.56 9.74 -2.60
C TRP A 430 -23.98 9.39 -3.08
N ILE A 431 -24.55 8.29 -2.57
CA ILE A 431 -25.90 7.83 -2.82
C ILE A 431 -26.63 7.84 -1.48
N ASP A 432 -27.52 8.77 -1.28
CA ASP A 432 -28.29 8.94 -0.04
C ASP A 432 -27.39 8.95 1.22
N GLY A 433 -26.23 9.58 1.12
CA GLY A 433 -25.26 9.69 2.22
C GLY A 433 -24.33 8.48 2.40
N VAL A 434 -24.42 7.45 1.54
CA VAL A 434 -23.52 6.29 1.52
C VAL A 434 -22.62 6.37 0.29
N SER A 435 -21.33 6.10 0.46
CA SER A 435 -20.39 6.03 -0.67
C SER A 435 -20.65 4.80 -1.52
N THR A 436 -20.51 4.93 -2.85
CA THR A 436 -20.49 3.76 -3.75
C THR A 436 -19.45 2.73 -3.36
N LEU A 437 -18.33 3.15 -2.75
CA LEU A 437 -17.31 2.24 -2.22
C LEU A 437 -17.80 1.46 -0.99
N ASP A 438 -18.58 2.10 -0.12
CA ASP A 438 -19.20 1.45 1.05
C ASP A 438 -20.32 0.49 0.64
N LEU A 439 -21.04 0.78 -0.46
CA LEU A 439 -22.04 -0.13 -1.02
C LEU A 439 -21.41 -1.44 -1.53
N VAL A 440 -20.20 -1.35 -2.07
CA VAL A 440 -19.46 -2.52 -2.59
C VAL A 440 -18.82 -3.31 -1.45
N ALA A 441 -18.11 -2.66 -0.58
CA ALA A 441 -17.30 -3.12 0.56
C ALA A 441 -17.16 -4.66 0.69
N SER A 442 -16.08 -5.22 0.18
CA SER A 442 -15.68 -6.64 0.32
C SER A 442 -16.66 -7.67 -0.26
N ARG A 443 -17.61 -7.25 -1.10
CA ARG A 443 -18.63 -8.15 -1.67
C ARG A 443 -18.78 -7.95 -3.17
N TRP A 444 -19.15 -9.03 -3.85
CA TRP A 444 -19.66 -8.94 -5.21
C TRP A 444 -20.95 -8.12 -5.20
N THR A 445 -20.95 -7.00 -5.89
CA THR A 445 -22.07 -6.05 -5.86
C THR A 445 -22.40 -5.59 -7.28
N LEU A 446 -23.69 -5.56 -7.59
CA LEU A 446 -24.19 -4.96 -8.81
C LEU A 446 -24.68 -3.54 -8.52
N LEU A 447 -24.14 -2.56 -9.23
CA LEU A 447 -24.67 -1.20 -9.27
C LEU A 447 -25.51 -1.05 -10.55
N ALA A 448 -26.79 -0.76 -10.41
CA ALA A 448 -27.70 -0.59 -11.53
C ALA A 448 -28.14 0.87 -11.66
N GLY A 449 -28.25 1.38 -12.87
CA GLY A 449 -28.75 2.73 -13.14
C GLY A 449 -30.23 2.89 -12.74
N VAL A 450 -30.75 4.11 -12.81
CA VAL A 450 -32.09 4.46 -12.29
C VAL A 450 -33.23 3.67 -12.93
N ALA A 451 -33.10 3.25 -14.20
CA ALA A 451 -34.03 2.41 -14.94
C ALA A 451 -33.63 0.92 -14.98
N GLY A 452 -32.64 0.51 -14.16
CA GLY A 452 -32.03 -0.81 -14.14
C GLY A 452 -32.81 -1.91 -13.40
N GLU A 453 -34.15 -1.88 -13.34
CA GLU A 453 -34.99 -2.84 -12.59
C GLU A 453 -34.71 -4.29 -12.95
N ARG A 454 -34.54 -4.57 -14.26
CA ARG A 454 -34.22 -5.92 -14.74
C ARG A 454 -32.88 -6.44 -14.20
N TRP A 455 -31.90 -5.56 -14.02
CA TRP A 455 -30.59 -5.89 -13.41
C TRP A 455 -30.72 -6.18 -11.92
N LEU A 456 -31.52 -5.38 -11.18
CA LEU A 456 -31.77 -5.62 -9.75
C LEU A 456 -32.46 -6.96 -9.51
N THR A 457 -33.48 -7.27 -10.33
CA THR A 457 -34.17 -8.55 -10.26
C THR A 457 -33.23 -9.71 -10.61
N ALA A 458 -32.41 -9.56 -11.64
CA ALA A 458 -31.42 -10.57 -12.03
C ALA A 458 -30.38 -10.81 -10.95
N ALA A 459 -29.87 -9.75 -10.33
CA ALA A 459 -28.92 -9.85 -9.23
C ALA A 459 -29.48 -10.63 -8.03
N ALA A 460 -30.73 -10.36 -7.65
CA ALA A 460 -31.42 -11.11 -6.59
C ALA A 460 -31.53 -12.60 -6.94
N ASN A 461 -31.84 -12.95 -8.19
CA ASN A 461 -31.94 -14.34 -8.64
C ASN A 461 -30.62 -15.11 -8.57
N VAL A 462 -29.48 -14.43 -8.73
CA VAL A 462 -28.14 -15.05 -8.65
C VAL A 462 -27.45 -14.81 -7.29
N GLY A 463 -28.18 -14.24 -6.31
CA GLY A 463 -27.68 -14.05 -4.93
C GLY A 463 -26.64 -12.94 -4.77
N LEU A 464 -26.61 -11.94 -5.66
CA LEU A 464 -25.74 -10.78 -5.57
C LEU A 464 -26.37 -9.66 -4.73
N SER A 465 -25.53 -8.93 -3.97
CA SER A 465 -25.90 -7.61 -3.47
C SER A 465 -26.12 -6.66 -4.65
N ALA A 466 -27.16 -5.84 -4.60
CA ALA A 466 -27.45 -4.91 -5.69
C ALA A 466 -28.01 -3.59 -5.18
N HIS A 467 -27.61 -2.48 -5.81
CA HIS A 467 -28.04 -1.14 -5.46
C HIS A 467 -28.38 -0.33 -6.71
N ARG A 468 -29.46 0.44 -6.61
CA ARG A 468 -29.82 1.44 -7.62
C ARG A 468 -29.01 2.70 -7.38
N VAL A 469 -28.37 3.23 -8.41
CA VAL A 469 -27.53 4.43 -8.30
C VAL A 469 -27.87 5.43 -9.41
N ALA A 470 -27.91 6.71 -9.05
CA ALA A 470 -28.07 7.83 -9.96
C ALA A 470 -26.74 8.55 -10.08
N VAL A 471 -25.93 8.20 -11.06
CA VAL A 471 -24.56 8.70 -11.22
C VAL A 471 -24.25 8.99 -12.70
N PRO A 472 -23.45 10.02 -13.02
CA PRO A 472 -23.24 10.43 -14.41
C PRO A 472 -22.42 9.43 -15.24
N TRP A 473 -21.65 8.55 -14.58
CA TRP A 473 -20.80 7.57 -15.25
C TRP A 473 -21.49 6.23 -15.54
N LEU A 474 -22.78 6.04 -15.14
CA LEU A 474 -23.56 4.84 -15.44
C LEU A 474 -24.85 5.23 -16.13
N PRO A 475 -25.14 4.72 -17.35
CA PRO A 475 -26.42 4.93 -18.02
C PRO A 475 -27.61 4.43 -17.21
N ASP A 476 -28.79 5.02 -17.41
CA ASP A 476 -30.01 4.70 -16.65
C ASP A 476 -30.39 3.21 -16.72
N GLU A 477 -30.23 2.56 -17.86
CA GLU A 477 -30.49 1.12 -18.06
C GLU A 477 -29.26 0.25 -17.88
N GLY A 478 -28.12 0.85 -17.53
CA GLY A 478 -26.82 0.18 -17.40
C GLY A 478 -26.64 -0.54 -16.08
N ALA A 479 -25.58 -1.33 -16.01
CA ALA A 479 -25.12 -1.96 -14.77
C ALA A 479 -23.59 -2.09 -14.72
N LEU A 480 -23.04 -2.04 -13.51
CA LEU A 480 -21.67 -2.47 -13.21
C LEU A 480 -21.71 -3.65 -12.25
N LEU A 481 -20.99 -4.71 -12.57
CA LEU A 481 -20.65 -5.74 -11.60
C LEU A 481 -19.28 -5.40 -11.00
N VAL A 482 -19.23 -5.22 -9.70
CA VAL A 482 -18.02 -4.80 -8.98
C VAL A 482 -17.54 -5.94 -8.08
N ARG A 483 -16.23 -6.19 -8.13
CA ARG A 483 -15.51 -7.20 -7.35
C ARG A 483 -15.38 -6.77 -5.88
N PRO A 484 -15.11 -7.73 -4.96
CA PRO A 484 -14.87 -7.43 -3.55
C PRO A 484 -13.76 -6.40 -3.29
N ASP A 485 -12.76 -6.30 -4.18
CA ASP A 485 -11.69 -5.31 -4.11
C ASP A 485 -12.04 -3.96 -4.76
N GLY A 486 -13.31 -3.70 -5.06
CA GLY A 486 -13.79 -2.45 -5.62
C GLY A 486 -13.42 -2.22 -7.10
N ILE A 487 -12.99 -3.26 -7.80
CA ILE A 487 -12.70 -3.20 -9.25
C ILE A 487 -13.92 -3.58 -10.06
N VAL A 488 -14.20 -2.86 -11.11
CA VAL A 488 -15.29 -3.15 -12.05
C VAL A 488 -14.95 -4.39 -12.86
N ALA A 489 -15.67 -5.48 -12.61
CA ALA A 489 -15.50 -6.74 -13.36
C ALA A 489 -16.21 -6.72 -14.71
N MET A 490 -17.36 -6.04 -14.79
CA MET A 490 -18.18 -5.97 -16.01
C MET A 490 -18.95 -4.65 -16.06
N ARG A 491 -19.14 -4.11 -17.24
CA ARG A 491 -20.00 -2.96 -17.53
C ARG A 491 -20.99 -3.30 -18.64
N ALA A 492 -22.27 -3.08 -18.39
CA ALA A 492 -23.32 -3.08 -19.39
C ALA A 492 -23.91 -1.67 -19.53
N THR A 493 -24.09 -1.20 -20.75
CA THR A 493 -24.65 0.14 -21.03
C THR A 493 -26.18 0.12 -21.20
N ALA A 494 -26.77 -1.07 -21.37
CA ALA A 494 -28.19 -1.30 -21.48
C ALA A 494 -28.56 -2.66 -20.86
N SER A 495 -29.85 -2.91 -20.72
CA SER A 495 -30.34 -4.21 -20.23
C SER A 495 -30.05 -5.33 -21.23
N ALA A 496 -29.49 -6.43 -20.75
CA ALA A 496 -29.35 -7.66 -21.52
C ALA A 496 -30.73 -8.29 -21.83
N THR A 497 -30.81 -9.14 -22.86
CA THR A 497 -32.04 -9.88 -23.18
C THR A 497 -32.45 -10.77 -22.01
N ASP A 498 -31.49 -11.49 -21.41
CA ASP A 498 -31.64 -12.28 -20.19
C ASP A 498 -30.55 -11.89 -19.20
N PRO A 499 -30.81 -10.88 -18.34
CA PRO A 499 -29.76 -10.39 -17.41
C PRO A 499 -29.33 -11.42 -16.38
N ALA A 500 -30.21 -12.35 -15.95
CA ALA A 500 -29.84 -13.35 -14.93
C ALA A 500 -28.87 -14.39 -15.51
N ARG A 501 -29.15 -14.89 -16.72
CA ARG A 501 -28.25 -15.78 -17.44
C ARG A 501 -26.92 -15.09 -17.74
N PHE A 502 -26.96 -13.86 -18.21
CA PHE A 502 -25.75 -13.08 -18.48
C PHE A 502 -24.87 -12.90 -17.24
N LEU A 503 -25.46 -12.53 -16.08
CA LEU A 503 -24.72 -12.40 -14.82
C LEU A 503 -24.12 -13.74 -14.37
N THR A 504 -24.83 -14.85 -14.58
CA THR A 504 -24.31 -16.19 -14.25
C THR A 504 -23.08 -16.50 -15.09
N GLU A 505 -23.14 -16.30 -16.41
CA GLU A 505 -22.02 -16.52 -17.33
C GLU A 505 -20.81 -15.64 -16.98
N VAL A 506 -21.04 -14.36 -16.67
CA VAL A 506 -20.01 -13.43 -16.20
C VAL A 506 -19.38 -13.91 -14.88
N LEU A 507 -20.18 -14.31 -13.89
CA LEU A 507 -19.67 -14.80 -12.61
C LEU A 507 -18.87 -16.09 -12.77
N ASP A 508 -19.30 -17.01 -13.63
CA ASP A 508 -18.57 -18.25 -13.88
C ASP A 508 -17.21 -17.97 -14.52
N GLN A 509 -17.15 -17.03 -15.47
CA GLN A 509 -15.90 -16.57 -16.08
C GLN A 509 -14.98 -15.94 -15.04
N VAL A 510 -15.41 -14.85 -14.36
CA VAL A 510 -14.55 -14.05 -13.48
C VAL A 510 -14.13 -14.77 -12.20
N LEU A 511 -14.89 -15.79 -11.78
CA LEU A 511 -14.57 -16.66 -10.65
C LEU A 511 -13.85 -17.96 -11.08
N ALA A 512 -13.50 -18.08 -12.36
CA ALA A 512 -12.86 -19.27 -12.91
C ALA A 512 -13.60 -20.58 -12.49
N ARG A 513 -14.93 -20.57 -12.44
CA ARG A 513 -15.72 -21.74 -12.10
C ARG A 513 -15.66 -22.75 -13.23
N PRO A 514 -15.59 -24.05 -12.92
CA PRO A 514 -15.65 -25.07 -13.99
C PRO A 514 -17.02 -24.97 -14.69
N VAL A 515 -16.97 -24.81 -16.01
CA VAL A 515 -18.20 -24.89 -16.83
C VAL A 515 -18.74 -26.33 -16.71
N PRO A 516 -20.00 -26.52 -16.30
CA PRO A 516 -20.59 -27.86 -16.31
C PRO A 516 -20.45 -28.45 -17.71
N VAL A 517 -19.76 -29.57 -17.83
CA VAL A 517 -19.74 -30.32 -19.10
C VAL A 517 -21.19 -30.75 -19.32
N ALA A 518 -21.84 -30.18 -20.32
CA ALA A 518 -23.15 -30.64 -20.72
C ALA A 518 -23.00 -32.13 -21.06
N ASN A 519 -23.58 -33.00 -20.24
CA ASN A 519 -23.63 -34.43 -20.54
C ASN A 519 -24.30 -34.56 -21.91
N ALA A 520 -23.52 -35.01 -22.90
CA ALA A 520 -23.95 -35.31 -24.27
C ALA A 520 -24.88 -36.50 -24.30
#